data_3d38b1b767f0d3bbdd4ef745fea85b86
#
_entry.id   3d38b1b767f0d3bbdd4ef745fea85b86
#
_cell.length_a   1.000
_cell.length_b   1.000
_cell.length_c   1.000
_cell.angle_alpha   90.00
_cell.angle_beta   90.00
_cell.angle_gamma   90.00
#
_symmetry.space_group_name_H-M   'P 1'
#
loop_
_entity.id
_entity.type
_entity.pdbx_description
1 polymer ?
#
loop_
_entity_poly.entity_id
_entity_poly.type
_entity_poly.pdbx_seq_one_letter_code
_entity_poly.pdbx_strand_id
1 'polypeptide(L)'
;GYYGDNVFKCKAGTFRRAVKIDFSAGADFYSDFYADLFAAVTDSIGRFWKNRLTLIKFGKRYSRNFFLNLSQSADSYSLPVIRKPILVAGAGESLERTVAELAKNMHLRENFFIISADAALQALQEAGIIPDALICEESQNVIAAAFIGCRNICRYSFLSLSSCFNAASVAAEKSCFYTTLFEERRFIRRLSEKGLAPPVIPPLGSVGLSAVYIASIIRFSEDVPIFVTGLDFSYSCGKTHAIGTFHDRTKRIRINRLLYTENFGAAFGYESHKVNGKDGKTAVSTAVLREYSKTFIAYFSRRLKNCFDIGRCGLSLELPSADLIDSEKFYANLNEKILYEEKERLRSPEKEKLIMYFTGEKNALEELKSIFTGEIKFSKKETDEKIKSLLTEREYLFLHFPDGINPSVDVGFLNRVRPQIDYFLKIFAICLNILNKRT
;
A
#
# COMPACT_ATOMS: atom_id res chain seq x y z
N GLY A 1 16.18 17.59 -15.59
CA GLY A 1 15.87 16.59 -14.72
C GLY A 1 16.72 15.34 -14.52
N TYR A 2 17.49 14.82 -15.48
CA TYR A 2 18.05 13.45 -15.40
C TYR A 2 19.27 13.27 -14.46
N TYR A 3 20.00 14.34 -14.14
CA TYR A 3 21.20 14.27 -13.29
C TYR A 3 20.94 14.41 -11.78
N GLY A 4 19.86 15.07 -11.37
CA GLY A 4 19.54 15.30 -9.96
C GLY A 4 19.06 14.06 -9.21
N ASP A 5 18.21 13.23 -9.83
CA ASP A 5 17.53 12.13 -9.15
C ASP A 5 18.47 11.00 -8.68
N ASN A 6 19.52 10.70 -9.43
CA ASN A 6 20.42 9.59 -9.09
C ASN A 6 21.48 9.95 -8.04
N VAL A 7 22.00 11.18 -8.05
CA VAL A 7 23.04 11.62 -7.10
C VAL A 7 22.44 11.81 -5.70
N PHE A 8 21.20 12.32 -5.60
CA PHE A 8 20.55 12.58 -4.32
C PHE A 8 19.92 11.33 -3.71
N LYS A 9 19.40 10.39 -4.49
CA LYS A 9 18.89 9.10 -3.97
C LYS A 9 19.95 8.33 -3.18
N CYS A 10 21.20 8.32 -3.64
CA CYS A 10 22.28 7.59 -2.98
C CYS A 10 22.76 8.22 -1.66
N LYS A 11 22.53 9.52 -1.44
CA LYS A 11 23.07 10.28 -0.31
C LYS A 11 22.04 11.00 0.55
N ALA A 12 20.75 10.83 0.28
CA ALA A 12 19.68 11.51 1.01
C ALA A 12 19.77 11.30 2.55
N GLY A 13 20.26 10.13 2.98
CA GLY A 13 20.48 9.82 4.40
C GLY A 13 21.56 10.67 5.09
N THR A 14 22.50 11.25 4.31
CA THR A 14 23.58 12.10 4.84
C THR A 14 23.15 13.56 4.97
N PHE A 15 22.08 13.97 4.30
CA PHE A 15 21.65 15.38 4.21
C PHE A 15 20.67 15.85 5.29
N ARG A 16 20.35 15.04 6.29
CA ARG A 16 19.38 15.41 7.34
C ARG A 16 19.67 16.75 8.03
N ARG A 17 20.92 17.16 8.10
CA ARG A 17 21.37 18.39 8.74
C ARG A 17 22.13 19.31 7.79
N ALA A 18 21.98 19.13 6.48
CA ALA A 18 22.64 19.95 5.50
C ALA A 18 22.05 21.38 5.49
N VAL A 19 22.91 22.35 5.35
CA VAL A 19 22.54 23.76 5.19
C VAL A 19 22.78 24.13 3.72
N LYS A 20 21.82 24.81 3.09
CA LYS A 20 21.98 25.37 1.75
C LYS A 20 22.91 26.59 1.87
N ILE A 21 23.93 26.64 1.02
CA ILE A 21 24.80 27.82 0.85
C ILE A 21 24.85 28.11 -0.65
N ASP A 22 24.46 29.34 -1.02
CA ASP A 22 24.53 29.80 -2.41
C ASP A 22 25.88 30.51 -2.59
N PHE A 23 26.75 29.93 -3.42
CA PHE A 23 28.11 30.48 -3.70
C PHE A 23 28.22 31.22 -5.00
N SER A 24 27.19 31.25 -5.80
CA SER A 24 27.27 31.70 -7.19
C SER A 24 26.33 32.87 -7.44
N ALA A 25 26.82 33.92 -8.06
CA ALA A 25 25.99 34.99 -8.62
C ALA A 25 24.94 34.45 -9.61
N GLY A 26 25.18 33.28 -10.20
CA GLY A 26 24.19 32.55 -10.98
C GLY A 26 22.93 32.16 -10.19
N ALA A 27 23.03 32.01 -8.86
CA ALA A 27 21.87 31.73 -8.03
C ALA A 27 20.88 32.92 -7.99
N ASP A 28 21.41 34.13 -8.00
CA ASP A 28 20.60 35.36 -8.07
C ASP A 28 20.06 35.60 -9.48
N PHE A 29 20.86 35.31 -10.49
CA PHE A 29 20.51 35.53 -11.90
C PHE A 29 19.45 34.51 -12.40
N TYR A 30 19.52 33.26 -11.95
CA TYR A 30 18.58 32.18 -12.27
C TYR A 30 17.78 31.75 -11.05
N SER A 31 17.26 32.70 -10.30
CA SER A 31 16.60 32.49 -8.98
C SER A 31 15.53 31.42 -9.02
N ASP A 32 14.65 31.44 -10.04
CA ASP A 32 13.54 30.48 -10.16
C ASP A 32 14.05 29.05 -10.40
N PHE A 33 15.05 28.89 -11.27
CA PHE A 33 15.66 27.57 -11.52
C PHE A 33 16.29 26.98 -10.25
N TYR A 34 17.03 27.80 -9.48
CA TYR A 34 17.65 27.33 -8.25
C TYR A 34 16.64 27.13 -7.13
N ALA A 35 15.54 27.89 -7.09
CA ALA A 35 14.43 27.67 -6.16
C ALA A 35 13.74 26.33 -6.44
N ASP A 36 13.41 26.03 -7.69
CA ASP A 36 12.81 24.77 -8.10
C ASP A 36 13.73 23.58 -7.83
N LEU A 37 15.02 23.71 -8.14
CA LEU A 37 16.02 22.69 -7.85
C LEU A 37 16.12 22.41 -6.35
N PHE A 38 16.16 23.46 -5.53
CA PHE A 38 16.22 23.34 -4.07
C PHE A 38 14.96 22.72 -3.50
N ALA A 39 13.78 23.09 -4.01
CA ALA A 39 12.50 22.48 -3.64
C ALA A 39 12.50 20.97 -3.96
N ALA A 40 12.95 20.58 -5.17
CA ALA A 40 13.03 19.18 -5.57
C ALA A 40 13.99 18.35 -4.68
N VAL A 41 15.14 18.93 -4.33
CA VAL A 41 16.12 18.31 -3.42
C VAL A 41 15.54 18.15 -2.03
N THR A 42 14.94 19.20 -1.50
CA THR A 42 14.31 19.21 -0.15
C THR A 42 13.19 18.17 -0.08
N ASP A 43 12.37 18.08 -1.09
CA ASP A 43 11.30 17.10 -1.22
C ASP A 43 11.84 15.67 -1.27
N SER A 44 12.92 15.43 -2.01
CA SER A 44 13.57 14.11 -2.08
C SER A 44 14.14 13.68 -0.73
N ILE A 45 14.81 14.58 -0.02
CA ILE A 45 15.33 14.35 1.33
C ILE A 45 14.15 14.10 2.30
N GLY A 46 13.11 14.92 2.23
CA GLY A 46 11.92 14.80 3.07
C GLY A 46 11.22 13.44 2.87
N ARG A 47 11.05 13.00 1.63
CA ARG A 47 10.48 11.67 1.30
C ARG A 47 11.34 10.53 1.85
N PHE A 48 12.65 10.60 1.68
CA PHE A 48 13.56 9.60 2.25
C PHE A 48 13.38 9.46 3.76
N TRP A 49 13.39 10.57 4.51
CA TRP A 49 13.27 10.52 5.96
C TRP A 49 11.89 10.13 6.44
N LYS A 50 10.81 10.54 5.77
CA LYS A 50 9.43 10.06 6.05
C LYS A 50 9.34 8.54 5.91
N ASN A 51 9.86 8.00 4.81
CA ASN A 51 9.91 6.55 4.59
C ASN A 51 10.77 5.85 5.66
N ARG A 52 11.90 6.45 6.02
CA ARG A 52 12.78 5.90 7.05
C ARG A 52 12.11 5.85 8.42
N LEU A 53 11.43 6.92 8.84
CA LEU A 53 10.68 6.96 10.09
C LEU A 53 9.56 5.93 10.13
N THR A 54 8.87 5.72 9.01
CA THR A 54 7.86 4.67 8.86
C THR A 54 8.47 3.28 9.07
N LEU A 55 9.63 3.01 8.48
CA LEU A 55 10.34 1.75 8.67
C LEU A 55 10.86 1.55 10.10
N ILE A 56 11.33 2.60 10.75
CA ILE A 56 11.74 2.55 12.17
C ILE A 56 10.54 2.15 13.05
N LYS A 57 9.37 2.72 12.79
CA LYS A 57 8.16 2.46 13.57
C LYS A 57 7.53 1.09 13.25
N PHE A 58 7.47 0.71 12.00
CA PHE A 58 6.69 -0.43 11.52
C PHE A 58 7.49 -1.54 10.83
N GLY A 59 8.77 -1.32 10.52
CA GLY A 59 9.56 -2.22 9.66
C GLY A 59 9.62 -3.66 10.17
N LYS A 60 9.73 -3.87 11.50
CA LYS A 60 9.68 -5.23 12.08
C LYS A 60 8.33 -5.90 11.85
N ARG A 61 7.22 -5.15 11.97
CA ARG A 61 5.86 -5.67 11.70
C ARG A 61 5.67 -5.95 10.22
N TYR A 62 6.10 -5.05 9.36
CA TYR A 62 6.05 -5.27 7.90
C TYR A 62 6.79 -6.54 7.50
N SER A 63 8.02 -6.73 7.97
CA SER A 63 8.81 -7.93 7.65
C SER A 63 8.16 -9.19 8.20
N ARG A 64 7.63 -9.16 9.42
CA ARG A 64 6.90 -10.30 10.01
C ARG A 64 5.68 -10.67 9.16
N ASN A 65 4.82 -9.71 8.88
CA ASN A 65 3.60 -9.94 8.10
C ASN A 65 3.96 -10.42 6.70
N PHE A 66 4.99 -9.80 6.09
CA PHE A 66 5.48 -10.18 4.77
C PHE A 66 5.80 -11.68 4.67
N PHE A 67 6.59 -12.23 5.60
CA PHE A 67 6.95 -13.65 5.54
C PHE A 67 5.78 -14.57 5.88
N LEU A 68 4.94 -14.20 6.84
CA LEU A 68 3.74 -14.97 7.14
C LEU A 68 2.77 -15.03 5.95
N ASN A 69 2.54 -13.90 5.29
CA ASN A 69 1.67 -13.83 4.12
C ASN A 69 2.32 -14.53 2.92
N LEU A 70 3.64 -14.41 2.74
CA LEU A 70 4.36 -15.13 1.69
C LEU A 70 4.22 -16.66 1.85
N SER A 71 4.24 -17.19 3.09
CA SER A 71 4.00 -18.62 3.30
C SER A 71 2.57 -19.06 2.98
N GLN A 72 1.64 -18.12 2.94
CA GLN A 72 0.24 -18.39 2.57
C GLN A 72 -0.03 -18.19 1.08
N SER A 73 0.88 -17.54 0.36
CA SER A 73 0.70 -17.26 -1.06
C SER A 73 0.81 -18.50 -1.96
N ALA A 74 1.31 -19.62 -1.45
CA ALA A 74 1.33 -20.90 -2.19
C ALA A 74 -0.06 -21.37 -2.64
N ASP A 75 -1.09 -21.08 -1.83
CA ASP A 75 -2.47 -21.43 -2.14
C ASP A 75 -3.29 -20.21 -2.55
N SER A 76 -2.63 -19.12 -2.89
CA SER A 76 -3.30 -17.90 -3.32
C SER A 76 -3.74 -17.99 -4.78
N TYR A 77 -4.73 -17.18 -5.09
CA TYR A 77 -5.22 -17.04 -6.45
C TYR A 77 -4.39 -15.98 -7.19
N SER A 78 -4.25 -16.18 -8.49
CA SER A 78 -3.73 -15.13 -9.37
C SER A 78 -4.71 -13.96 -9.41
N LEU A 79 -4.21 -12.75 -9.70
CA LEU A 79 -5.07 -11.61 -9.96
C LEU A 79 -6.02 -11.93 -11.10
N PRO A 80 -7.35 -11.68 -10.95
CA PRO A 80 -8.32 -11.98 -11.99
C PRO A 80 -8.15 -11.05 -13.20
N VAL A 81 -8.65 -11.47 -14.35
CA VAL A 81 -8.80 -10.61 -15.52
C VAL A 81 -10.26 -10.18 -15.63
N ILE A 82 -10.50 -8.87 -15.60
CA ILE A 82 -11.84 -8.28 -15.51
C ILE A 82 -12.23 -7.64 -16.85
N ARG A 83 -13.39 -8.02 -17.35
CA ARG A 83 -13.98 -7.51 -18.62
C ARG A 83 -15.14 -6.55 -18.39
N LYS A 84 -15.66 -6.47 -17.18
CA LYS A 84 -16.69 -5.51 -16.78
C LYS A 84 -16.08 -4.16 -16.42
N PRO A 85 -16.80 -3.05 -16.56
CA PRO A 85 -16.45 -1.80 -15.92
C PRO A 85 -16.03 -2.00 -14.45
N ILE A 86 -14.96 -1.36 -14.04
CA ILE A 86 -14.45 -1.51 -12.67
C ILE A 86 -14.82 -0.27 -11.87
N LEU A 87 -15.46 -0.45 -10.71
CA LEU A 87 -15.73 0.62 -9.75
C LEU A 87 -14.76 0.51 -8.57
N VAL A 88 -13.93 1.52 -8.37
CA VAL A 88 -13.05 1.62 -7.20
C VAL A 88 -13.72 2.51 -6.15
N ALA A 89 -14.02 1.93 -5.00
CA ALA A 89 -14.69 2.59 -3.89
C ALA A 89 -13.71 2.84 -2.72
N GLY A 90 -13.33 4.11 -2.54
CA GLY A 90 -12.64 4.60 -1.33
C GLY A 90 -13.65 4.97 -0.24
N ALA A 91 -13.14 5.38 0.92
CA ALA A 91 -13.96 5.67 2.11
C ALA A 91 -14.29 7.17 2.30
N GLY A 92 -14.05 8.01 1.31
CA GLY A 92 -14.36 9.44 1.37
C GLY A 92 -15.86 9.74 1.23
N GLU A 93 -16.26 10.95 1.50
CA GLU A 93 -17.67 11.38 1.55
C GLU A 93 -18.42 11.13 0.23
N SER A 94 -17.75 11.28 -0.93
CA SER A 94 -18.37 11.07 -2.23
C SER A 94 -18.89 9.63 -2.42
N LEU A 95 -18.43 8.67 -1.63
CA LEU A 95 -18.97 7.32 -1.60
C LEU A 95 -20.45 7.26 -1.24
N GLU A 96 -20.94 8.17 -0.39
CA GLU A 96 -22.34 8.17 0.10
C GLU A 96 -23.34 8.30 -1.05
N ARG A 97 -23.05 9.20 -1.99
CA ARG A 97 -23.88 9.36 -3.19
C ARG A 97 -23.87 8.09 -4.04
N THR A 98 -22.69 7.54 -4.29
CA THR A 98 -22.54 6.32 -5.08
C THR A 98 -23.30 5.14 -4.46
N VAL A 99 -23.18 4.98 -3.14
CA VAL A 99 -23.93 3.95 -2.38
C VAL A 99 -25.44 4.16 -2.51
N ALA A 100 -25.91 5.39 -2.34
CA ALA A 100 -27.33 5.70 -2.45
C ALA A 100 -27.89 5.45 -3.86
N GLU A 101 -27.12 5.76 -4.90
CA GLU A 101 -27.50 5.51 -6.30
C GLU A 101 -27.54 4.01 -6.62
N LEU A 102 -26.53 3.25 -6.20
CA LEU A 102 -26.48 1.79 -6.40
C LEU A 102 -27.59 1.06 -5.60
N ALA A 103 -27.87 1.49 -4.35
CA ALA A 103 -28.93 0.91 -3.53
C ALA A 103 -30.33 1.14 -4.12
N LYS A 104 -30.55 2.28 -4.77
CA LYS A 104 -31.82 2.58 -5.47
C LYS A 104 -31.95 1.82 -6.78
N ASN A 105 -30.85 1.48 -7.40
CA ASN A 105 -30.81 0.86 -8.72
C ASN A 105 -29.80 -0.33 -8.74
N MET A 106 -30.23 -1.43 -8.15
CA MET A 106 -29.40 -2.63 -8.03
C MET A 106 -28.97 -3.21 -9.40
N HIS A 107 -29.71 -2.90 -10.47
CA HIS A 107 -29.33 -3.30 -11.81
C HIS A 107 -27.97 -2.68 -12.23
N LEU A 108 -27.72 -1.42 -11.86
CA LEU A 108 -26.42 -0.78 -12.09
C LEU A 108 -25.26 -1.51 -11.36
N ARG A 109 -25.53 -2.10 -10.19
CA ARG A 109 -24.53 -2.86 -9.46
C ARG A 109 -23.98 -4.04 -10.30
N GLU A 110 -24.83 -4.71 -11.05
CA GLU A 110 -24.45 -5.88 -11.86
C GLU A 110 -23.51 -5.54 -13.01
N ASN A 111 -23.52 -4.28 -13.45
CA ASN A 111 -22.65 -3.80 -14.53
C ASN A 111 -21.20 -3.62 -14.08
N PHE A 112 -20.92 -3.59 -12.78
CA PHE A 112 -19.59 -3.32 -12.25
C PHE A 112 -18.93 -4.54 -11.65
N PHE A 113 -17.60 -4.57 -11.74
CA PHE A 113 -16.73 -5.26 -10.80
C PHE A 113 -16.29 -4.25 -9.74
N ILE A 114 -16.78 -4.38 -8.52
CA ILE A 114 -16.54 -3.40 -7.45
C ILE A 114 -15.34 -3.81 -6.61
N ILE A 115 -14.33 -2.93 -6.54
CA ILE A 115 -13.18 -3.04 -5.63
C ILE A 115 -13.40 -2.07 -4.48
N SER A 116 -13.59 -2.58 -3.27
CA SER A 116 -13.72 -1.78 -2.05
C SER A 116 -12.38 -1.63 -1.34
N ALA A 117 -11.99 -0.42 -0.98
CA ALA A 117 -10.99 -0.25 0.08
C ALA A 117 -11.53 -0.86 1.40
N ASP A 118 -10.61 -1.36 2.24
CA ASP A 118 -10.95 -1.95 3.54
C ASP A 118 -11.85 -1.05 4.40
N ALA A 119 -11.58 0.24 4.44
CA ALA A 119 -12.35 1.22 5.18
C ALA A 119 -13.77 1.48 4.62
N ALA A 120 -14.01 1.18 3.33
CA ALA A 120 -15.30 1.42 2.67
C ALA A 120 -16.25 0.22 2.76
N LEU A 121 -15.74 -0.97 3.09
CA LEU A 121 -16.46 -2.23 3.01
C LEU A 121 -17.78 -2.23 3.79
N GLN A 122 -17.77 -1.76 5.04
CA GLN A 122 -18.97 -1.75 5.88
C GLN A 122 -20.06 -0.82 5.35
N ALA A 123 -19.69 0.33 4.77
CA ALA A 123 -20.67 1.27 4.20
C ALA A 123 -21.38 0.67 2.98
N LEU A 124 -20.68 -0.06 2.14
CA LEU A 124 -21.28 -0.80 1.01
C LEU A 124 -22.19 -1.91 1.51
N GLN A 125 -21.74 -2.71 2.46
CA GLN A 125 -22.49 -3.82 3.01
C GLN A 125 -23.82 -3.38 3.70
N GLU A 126 -23.81 -2.28 4.44
CA GLU A 126 -25.00 -1.72 5.08
C GLU A 126 -26.08 -1.35 4.07
N ALA A 127 -25.68 -0.91 2.89
CA ALA A 127 -26.58 -0.59 1.79
C ALA A 127 -27.00 -1.82 0.96
N GLY A 128 -26.60 -3.04 1.37
CA GLY A 128 -26.87 -4.26 0.62
C GLY A 128 -26.00 -4.43 -0.64
N ILE A 129 -24.95 -3.61 -0.80
CA ILE A 129 -24.04 -3.67 -1.94
C ILE A 129 -22.86 -4.56 -1.57
N ILE A 130 -22.77 -5.71 -2.21
CA ILE A 130 -21.68 -6.67 -2.02
C ILE A 130 -20.57 -6.36 -3.05
N PRO A 131 -19.37 -5.91 -2.64
CA PRO A 131 -18.27 -5.73 -3.58
C PRO A 131 -17.71 -7.09 -4.05
N ASP A 132 -17.15 -7.12 -5.27
CA ASP A 132 -16.52 -8.33 -5.81
C ASP A 132 -15.15 -8.58 -5.21
N ALA A 133 -14.45 -7.50 -4.87
CA ALA A 133 -13.14 -7.56 -4.23
C ALA A 133 -12.98 -6.50 -3.14
N LEU A 134 -12.17 -6.82 -2.15
CA LEU A 134 -11.64 -5.86 -1.20
C LEU A 134 -10.12 -5.72 -1.40
N ILE A 135 -9.56 -4.58 -1.02
CA ILE A 135 -8.12 -4.36 -0.95
C ILE A 135 -7.72 -3.95 0.46
N CYS A 136 -6.63 -4.52 0.98
CA CYS A 136 -6.11 -4.20 2.30
C CYS A 136 -4.58 -4.13 2.31
N GLU A 137 -4.06 -3.02 2.84
CA GLU A 137 -2.61 -2.79 3.03
C GLU A 137 -2.24 -2.56 4.50
N GLU A 138 -3.22 -2.32 5.38
CA GLU A 138 -2.96 -2.01 6.77
C GLU A 138 -2.27 -3.17 7.50
N SER A 139 -1.14 -2.89 8.10
CA SER A 139 -0.32 -3.88 8.79
C SER A 139 -0.73 -4.10 10.26
N GLN A 140 -1.55 -3.21 10.80
CA GLN A 140 -1.95 -3.21 12.21
C GLN A 140 -3.25 -3.97 12.41
N ASN A 141 -3.34 -4.68 13.55
CA ASN A 141 -4.54 -5.46 13.89
C ASN A 141 -5.80 -4.60 14.11
N VAL A 142 -5.65 -3.28 14.27
CA VAL A 142 -6.79 -2.37 14.38
C VAL A 142 -7.74 -2.48 13.19
N ILE A 143 -7.24 -2.85 12.02
CA ILE A 143 -8.06 -3.04 10.82
C ILE A 143 -9.06 -4.20 10.96
N ALA A 144 -8.85 -5.12 11.89
CA ALA A 144 -9.80 -6.22 12.15
C ALA A 144 -11.22 -5.71 12.43
N ALA A 145 -11.35 -4.53 13.00
CA ALA A 145 -12.65 -3.92 13.27
C ALA A 145 -13.40 -3.54 11.98
N ALA A 146 -12.71 -3.26 10.87
CA ALA A 146 -13.34 -3.00 9.57
C ALA A 146 -14.02 -4.26 8.98
N PHE A 147 -13.64 -5.44 9.45
CA PHE A 147 -14.15 -6.74 8.95
C PHE A 147 -15.13 -7.42 9.90
N ILE A 148 -15.53 -6.78 11.00
CA ILE A 148 -16.55 -7.30 11.90
C ILE A 148 -17.88 -7.40 11.13
N GLY A 149 -18.46 -8.62 11.12
CA GLY A 149 -19.69 -8.91 10.39
C GLY A 149 -19.51 -9.14 8.88
N CYS A 150 -18.28 -9.10 8.37
CA CYS A 150 -17.95 -9.19 6.95
C CYS A 150 -17.31 -10.55 6.58
N ARG A 151 -17.92 -11.67 6.93
CA ARG A 151 -17.35 -12.98 6.60
C ARG A 151 -17.77 -13.45 5.21
N ASN A 152 -16.81 -13.82 4.36
CA ASN A 152 -17.01 -14.33 3.00
C ASN A 152 -17.94 -13.45 2.13
N ILE A 153 -17.86 -12.13 2.30
CA ILE A 153 -18.71 -11.19 1.58
C ILE A 153 -18.20 -11.01 0.17
N CYS A 154 -16.87 -10.85 0.00
CA CYS A 154 -16.25 -10.62 -1.29
C CYS A 154 -15.81 -11.95 -1.92
N ARG A 155 -15.78 -11.97 -3.25
CA ARG A 155 -15.15 -13.08 -3.98
C ARG A 155 -13.63 -13.05 -3.85
N TYR A 156 -13.02 -11.87 -3.91
CA TYR A 156 -11.56 -11.70 -3.86
C TYR A 156 -11.14 -10.77 -2.72
N SER A 157 -9.97 -11.04 -2.14
CA SER A 157 -9.22 -10.07 -1.35
C SER A 157 -7.85 -9.83 -2.01
N PHE A 158 -7.54 -8.58 -2.31
CA PHE A 158 -6.23 -8.13 -2.77
C PHE A 158 -5.42 -7.67 -1.57
N LEU A 159 -4.38 -8.41 -1.22
CA LEU A 159 -3.66 -8.27 0.03
C LEU A 159 -2.20 -7.94 -0.21
N SER A 160 -1.74 -6.83 0.34
CA SER A 160 -0.30 -6.58 0.40
C SER A 160 0.36 -7.62 1.31
N LEU A 161 1.54 -8.13 0.92
CA LEU A 161 2.30 -9.04 1.79
C LEU A 161 2.61 -8.43 3.17
N SER A 162 2.65 -7.11 3.30
CA SER A 162 2.85 -6.43 4.59
C SER A 162 1.57 -6.22 5.39
N SER A 163 0.39 -6.54 4.85
CA SER A 163 -0.91 -6.34 5.49
C SER A 163 -1.17 -7.32 6.64
N CYS A 164 -2.17 -7.01 7.47
CA CYS A 164 -2.67 -7.90 8.51
C CYS A 164 -3.61 -8.95 7.89
N PHE A 165 -3.05 -10.01 7.34
CA PHE A 165 -3.77 -11.07 6.64
C PHE A 165 -4.95 -11.65 7.42
N ASN A 166 -4.73 -12.03 8.68
CA ASN A 166 -5.76 -12.67 9.49
C ASN A 166 -7.04 -11.84 9.68
N ALA A 167 -6.92 -10.52 9.54
CA ALA A 167 -8.08 -9.63 9.64
C ALA A 167 -8.87 -9.56 8.33
N ALA A 168 -8.16 -9.52 7.19
CA ALA A 168 -8.80 -9.28 5.90
C ALA A 168 -9.22 -10.57 5.17
N SER A 169 -8.52 -11.69 5.40
CA SER A 169 -8.81 -12.97 4.74
C SER A 169 -10.19 -13.53 5.06
N VAL A 170 -10.79 -13.16 6.21
CA VAL A 170 -12.12 -13.61 6.58
C VAL A 170 -13.25 -13.01 5.74
N ALA A 171 -12.98 -11.89 5.09
CA ALA A 171 -13.98 -11.15 4.32
C ALA A 171 -14.10 -11.62 2.85
N ALA A 172 -13.25 -12.53 2.39
CA ALA A 172 -13.27 -13.00 1.02
C ALA A 172 -13.01 -14.49 0.90
N GLU A 173 -13.55 -15.09 -0.17
CA GLU A 173 -13.34 -16.51 -0.48
C GLU A 173 -11.94 -16.80 -1.02
N LYS A 174 -11.38 -15.86 -1.80
CA LYS A 174 -10.11 -16.02 -2.54
C LYS A 174 -9.16 -14.89 -2.22
N SER A 175 -7.96 -15.24 -1.75
CA SER A 175 -6.90 -14.26 -1.49
C SER A 175 -5.91 -14.18 -2.65
N CYS A 176 -5.63 -12.97 -3.10
CA CYS A 176 -4.61 -12.64 -4.10
C CYS A 176 -3.57 -11.73 -3.45
N PHE A 177 -2.30 -12.12 -3.50
CA PHE A 177 -1.24 -11.34 -2.89
C PHE A 177 -0.51 -10.48 -3.91
N TYR A 178 -0.05 -9.32 -3.44
CA TYR A 178 0.88 -8.43 -4.13
C TYR A 178 1.87 -7.83 -3.12
N THR A 179 2.89 -7.15 -3.60
CA THR A 179 3.81 -6.43 -2.72
C THR A 179 3.95 -4.98 -3.14
N THR A 180 3.95 -4.08 -2.16
CA THR A 180 4.29 -2.66 -2.30
C THR A 180 5.69 -2.37 -1.77
N LEU A 181 6.38 -3.39 -1.26
CA LEU A 181 7.71 -3.23 -0.72
C LEU A 181 8.70 -3.03 -1.86
N PHE A 182 9.54 -2.05 -1.66
CA PHE A 182 10.51 -1.50 -2.58
C PHE A 182 11.36 -2.58 -3.26
N GLU A 183 11.36 -2.60 -4.60
CA GLU A 183 12.28 -3.43 -5.41
C GLU A 183 13.75 -3.22 -5.04
N GLU A 184 14.08 -2.07 -4.44
CA GLU A 184 15.42 -1.73 -3.96
C GLU A 184 15.87 -2.59 -2.77
N ARG A 185 14.96 -3.31 -2.08
CA ARG A 185 15.29 -4.18 -0.95
C ARG A 185 15.86 -5.50 -1.44
N ARG A 186 17.07 -5.83 -0.96
CA ARG A 186 17.80 -7.02 -1.42
C ARG A 186 17.04 -8.31 -1.20
N PHE A 187 16.36 -8.48 -0.05
CA PHE A 187 15.59 -9.69 0.21
C PHE A 187 14.38 -9.85 -0.74
N ILE A 188 13.76 -8.74 -1.18
CA ILE A 188 12.67 -8.78 -2.16
C ILE A 188 13.21 -9.07 -3.56
N ARG A 189 14.33 -8.45 -3.93
CA ARG A 189 15.01 -8.76 -5.19
C ARG A 189 15.35 -10.25 -5.29
N ARG A 190 15.90 -10.83 -4.23
CA ARG A 190 16.17 -12.28 -4.17
C ARG A 190 14.92 -13.15 -4.33
N LEU A 191 13.78 -12.72 -3.80
CA LEU A 191 12.50 -13.41 -4.04
C LEU A 191 12.09 -13.31 -5.50
N SER A 192 12.22 -12.13 -6.11
CA SER A 192 11.93 -11.93 -7.53
C SER A 192 12.83 -12.76 -8.43
N GLU A 193 14.14 -12.80 -8.17
CA GLU A 193 15.10 -13.63 -8.88
C GLU A 193 14.80 -15.13 -8.80
N LYS A 194 14.18 -15.57 -7.70
CA LYS A 194 13.74 -16.97 -7.49
C LYS A 194 12.33 -17.24 -8.03
N GLY A 195 11.66 -16.25 -8.62
CA GLY A 195 10.30 -16.39 -9.10
C GLY A 195 9.26 -16.58 -7.98
N LEU A 196 9.57 -16.10 -6.77
CA LEU A 196 8.71 -16.24 -5.58
C LEU A 196 7.97 -14.96 -5.21
N ALA A 197 8.36 -13.82 -5.79
CA ALA A 197 7.68 -12.57 -5.53
C ALA A 197 6.31 -12.56 -6.21
N PRO A 198 5.23 -12.21 -5.50
CA PRO A 198 3.97 -11.89 -6.13
C PRO A 198 4.09 -10.58 -6.93
N PRO A 199 3.06 -10.19 -7.69
CA PRO A 199 3.08 -8.94 -8.43
C PRO A 199 3.55 -7.76 -7.58
N VAL A 200 4.47 -6.98 -8.12
CA VAL A 200 4.98 -5.76 -7.47
C VAL A 200 4.19 -4.58 -7.98
N ILE A 201 3.63 -3.80 -7.07
CA ILE A 201 2.99 -2.53 -7.37
C ILE A 201 3.76 -1.36 -6.74
N PRO A 202 3.71 -0.16 -7.32
CA PRO A 202 4.38 1.00 -6.75
C PRO A 202 3.90 1.30 -5.32
N PRO A 203 4.77 1.80 -4.43
CA PRO A 203 4.37 2.24 -3.09
C PRO A 203 3.64 3.60 -3.18
N LEU A 204 2.35 3.57 -3.41
CA LEU A 204 1.53 4.76 -3.66
C LEU A 204 1.08 5.48 -2.38
N GLY A 205 1.28 4.86 -1.22
CA GLY A 205 1.05 5.46 0.10
C GLY A 205 -0.41 5.46 0.58
N SER A 206 -1.36 5.10 -0.27
CA SER A 206 -2.78 5.01 0.07
C SER A 206 -3.43 3.78 -0.55
N VAL A 207 -4.22 3.06 0.22
CA VAL A 207 -4.98 1.88 -0.23
C VAL A 207 -5.86 2.21 -1.44
N GLY A 208 -6.46 3.41 -1.47
CA GLY A 208 -7.27 3.85 -2.61
C GLY A 208 -6.47 4.00 -3.90
N LEU A 209 -5.24 4.52 -3.83
CA LEU A 209 -4.36 4.59 -5.00
C LEU A 209 -3.94 3.21 -5.47
N SER A 210 -3.60 2.32 -4.54
CA SER A 210 -3.28 0.93 -4.85
C SER A 210 -4.48 0.20 -5.48
N ALA A 211 -5.70 0.50 -5.06
CA ALA A 211 -6.92 -0.03 -5.66
C ALA A 211 -7.07 0.38 -7.13
N VAL A 212 -6.83 1.66 -7.44
CA VAL A 212 -6.86 2.16 -8.84
C VAL A 212 -5.76 1.51 -9.67
N TYR A 213 -4.55 1.36 -9.12
CA TYR A 213 -3.46 0.68 -9.80
C TYR A 213 -3.81 -0.79 -10.09
N ILE A 214 -4.31 -1.52 -9.09
CA ILE A 214 -4.74 -2.91 -9.27
C ILE A 214 -5.86 -2.98 -10.31
N ALA A 215 -6.87 -2.10 -10.26
CA ALA A 215 -7.90 -2.02 -11.28
C ALA A 215 -7.30 -1.88 -12.69
N SER A 216 -6.26 -1.05 -12.83
CA SER A 216 -5.60 -0.83 -14.12
C SER A 216 -4.86 -2.05 -14.68
N ILE A 217 -4.34 -2.93 -13.82
CA ILE A 217 -3.61 -4.13 -14.25
C ILE A 217 -4.50 -5.36 -14.40
N ILE A 218 -5.63 -5.42 -13.68
CA ILE A 218 -6.58 -6.54 -13.80
C ILE A 218 -7.62 -6.35 -14.90
N ARG A 219 -7.84 -5.12 -15.39
CA ARG A 219 -8.73 -4.91 -16.53
C ARG A 219 -8.19 -5.60 -17.77
N PHE A 220 -9.06 -6.21 -18.54
CA PHE A 220 -8.70 -6.96 -19.75
C PHE A 220 -7.95 -6.12 -20.78
N SER A 221 -8.44 -4.90 -21.03
CA SER A 221 -7.82 -3.92 -21.94
C SER A 221 -8.01 -2.50 -21.41
N GLU A 222 -7.37 -1.52 -22.04
CA GLU A 222 -7.58 -0.10 -21.75
C GLU A 222 -8.99 0.39 -22.08
N ASP A 223 -9.75 -0.36 -22.88
CA ASP A 223 -11.15 -0.04 -23.22
C ASP A 223 -12.10 -0.33 -22.05
N VAL A 224 -11.74 -1.23 -21.13
CA VAL A 224 -12.51 -1.46 -19.91
C VAL A 224 -12.39 -0.23 -19.00
N PRO A 225 -13.49 0.50 -18.76
CA PRO A 225 -13.44 1.74 -17.99
C PRO A 225 -13.26 1.47 -16.50
N ILE A 226 -12.59 2.41 -15.84
CA ILE A 226 -12.44 2.46 -14.38
C ILE A 226 -13.19 3.70 -13.89
N PHE A 227 -14.09 3.50 -12.95
CA PHE A 227 -14.81 4.56 -12.25
C PHE A 227 -14.30 4.67 -10.83
N VAL A 228 -14.08 5.89 -10.34
CA VAL A 228 -13.49 6.14 -9.02
C VAL A 228 -14.45 6.96 -8.18
N THR A 229 -14.69 6.53 -6.94
CA THR A 229 -15.47 7.24 -5.93
C THR A 229 -14.81 7.13 -4.56
N GLY A 230 -15.11 8.06 -3.65
CA GLY A 230 -14.59 7.99 -2.27
C GLY A 230 -13.08 8.24 -2.13
N LEU A 231 -12.42 8.75 -3.17
CA LEU A 231 -11.03 9.21 -3.14
C LEU A 231 -10.98 10.75 -3.09
N ASP A 232 -11.58 11.31 -2.07
CA ASP A 232 -11.82 12.76 -1.97
C ASP A 232 -10.57 13.54 -1.53
N PHE A 233 -9.63 12.88 -0.83
CA PHE A 233 -8.40 13.47 -0.27
C PHE A 233 -8.64 14.75 0.52
N SER A 234 -9.83 14.87 1.10
CA SER A 234 -10.27 15.98 1.93
C SER A 234 -11.35 15.55 2.90
N TYR A 235 -11.65 16.40 3.83
CA TYR A 235 -12.73 16.24 4.79
C TYR A 235 -13.76 17.33 4.59
N SER A 236 -15.03 17.00 4.76
CA SER A 236 -16.07 18.00 4.99
C SER A 236 -16.17 18.32 6.49
N CYS A 237 -16.89 19.36 6.82
CA CYS A 237 -17.04 19.82 8.20
C CYS A 237 -17.60 18.70 9.09
N GLY A 238 -16.85 18.33 10.12
CA GLY A 238 -17.23 17.29 11.09
C GLY A 238 -17.17 15.84 10.59
N LYS A 239 -16.74 15.60 9.35
CA LYS A 239 -16.74 14.29 8.73
C LYS A 239 -15.39 13.97 8.07
N THR A 240 -14.76 12.87 8.44
CA THR A 240 -13.49 12.42 7.85
C THR A 240 -13.66 11.24 6.90
N HIS A 241 -14.76 10.50 6.99
CA HIS A 241 -15.09 9.36 6.15
C HIS A 241 -16.59 9.33 5.87
N ALA A 242 -16.99 8.59 4.86
CA ALA A 242 -18.39 8.38 4.52
C ALA A 242 -19.14 7.71 5.68
N ILE A 243 -20.44 8.02 5.77
CA ILE A 243 -21.38 7.42 6.74
C ILE A 243 -21.40 5.89 6.54
N GLY A 244 -21.47 5.15 7.64
CA GLY A 244 -21.48 3.68 7.63
C GLY A 244 -20.11 3.01 7.54
N THR A 245 -19.05 3.79 7.28
CA THR A 245 -17.69 3.25 7.34
C THR A 245 -17.29 2.88 8.77
N PHE A 246 -16.35 1.93 8.91
CA PHE A 246 -15.76 1.56 10.21
C PHE A 246 -15.30 2.79 11.02
N HIS A 247 -14.65 3.73 10.35
CA HIS A 247 -14.15 4.94 11.01
C HIS A 247 -15.28 5.86 11.48
N ASP A 248 -16.32 6.05 10.69
CA ASP A 248 -17.51 6.83 11.06
C ASP A 248 -18.23 6.19 12.26
N ARG A 249 -18.46 4.87 12.20
CA ARG A 249 -19.12 4.13 13.29
C ARG A 249 -18.38 4.22 14.61
N THR A 250 -17.05 3.97 14.57
CA THR A 250 -16.22 4.02 15.77
C THR A 250 -16.28 5.40 16.44
N LYS A 251 -16.37 6.47 15.64
CA LYS A 251 -16.48 7.83 16.15
C LYS A 251 -17.88 8.14 16.67
N ARG A 252 -18.93 7.72 15.99
CA ARG A 252 -20.33 7.93 16.41
C ARG A 252 -20.64 7.27 17.75
N ILE A 253 -20.09 6.06 18.02
CA ILE A 253 -20.27 5.38 19.31
C ILE A 253 -19.71 6.21 20.47
N ARG A 254 -18.69 7.03 20.24
CA ARG A 254 -18.06 7.89 21.26
C ARG A 254 -18.71 9.25 21.42
N ILE A 255 -19.63 9.63 20.54
CA ILE A 255 -20.34 10.89 20.64
C ILE A 255 -21.23 10.87 21.91
N ASN A 256 -21.10 11.90 22.72
CA ASN A 256 -21.91 12.10 23.91
C ASN A 256 -22.10 13.60 24.14
N ARG A 257 -22.85 13.97 25.20
CA ARG A 257 -23.20 15.37 25.50
C ARG A 257 -21.97 16.27 25.68
N LEU A 258 -20.83 15.72 26.11
CA LEU A 258 -19.60 16.48 26.35
C LEU A 258 -18.63 16.40 25.16
N LEU A 259 -18.74 15.35 24.35
CA LEU A 259 -17.89 15.06 23.21
C LEU A 259 -18.74 14.81 21.96
N TYR A 260 -19.27 15.89 21.38
CA TYR A 260 -20.25 15.77 20.29
C TYR A 260 -19.62 15.62 18.88
N THR A 261 -18.31 15.81 18.73
CA THR A 261 -17.59 15.42 17.50
C THR A 261 -16.15 14.99 17.78
N GLU A 262 -15.80 13.73 17.50
CA GLU A 262 -14.40 13.28 17.56
C GLU A 262 -13.55 13.69 16.35
N ASN A 263 -14.20 14.11 15.27
CA ASN A 263 -13.52 14.51 14.04
C ASN A 263 -13.00 15.94 14.08
N PHE A 264 -13.28 16.67 15.15
CA PHE A 264 -12.91 18.07 15.26
C PHE A 264 -11.41 18.29 15.12
N GLY A 265 -10.59 17.43 15.77
CA GLY A 265 -9.13 17.51 15.68
C GLY A 265 -8.56 17.24 14.28
N ALA A 266 -9.15 16.30 13.53
CA ALA A 266 -8.72 15.98 12.17
C ALA A 266 -9.19 17.02 11.15
N ALA A 267 -10.46 17.50 11.29
CA ALA A 267 -11.06 18.44 10.35
C ALA A 267 -10.70 19.91 10.66
N PHE A 268 -10.34 20.23 11.90
CA PHE A 268 -10.07 21.60 12.34
C PHE A 268 -8.75 21.75 13.11
N GLY A 269 -7.91 20.70 13.18
CA GLY A 269 -6.62 20.76 13.81
C GLY A 269 -5.64 21.67 13.06
N TYR A 270 -4.54 22.02 13.70
CA TYR A 270 -3.53 22.93 13.13
C TYR A 270 -2.85 22.40 11.85
N GLU A 271 -2.92 21.10 11.60
CA GLU A 271 -2.39 20.48 10.38
C GLU A 271 -3.39 20.54 9.20
N SER A 272 -4.62 20.97 9.46
CA SER A 272 -5.66 21.03 8.44
C SER A 272 -5.68 22.41 7.76
N HIS A 273 -5.91 22.41 6.45
CA HIS A 273 -5.95 23.61 5.63
C HIS A 273 -7.23 23.62 4.79
N LYS A 274 -7.84 24.81 4.67
CA LYS A 274 -8.94 25.00 3.74
C LYS A 274 -8.44 24.85 2.30
N VAL A 275 -9.20 24.14 1.48
CA VAL A 275 -8.93 23.90 0.07
C VAL A 275 -10.21 24.06 -0.73
N ASN A 276 -10.09 24.39 -2.00
CA ASN A 276 -11.25 24.41 -2.91
C ASN A 276 -11.54 22.98 -3.38
N GLY A 277 -12.75 22.51 -3.11
CA GLY A 277 -13.25 21.26 -3.64
C GLY A 277 -13.66 21.37 -5.11
N LYS A 278 -13.76 20.23 -5.78
CA LYS A 278 -14.21 20.14 -7.19
C LYS A 278 -15.68 20.56 -7.41
N ASP A 279 -16.47 20.59 -6.34
CA ASP A 279 -17.85 21.10 -6.34
C ASP A 279 -17.94 22.62 -6.10
N GLY A 280 -16.81 23.32 -6.06
CA GLY A 280 -16.72 24.76 -5.75
C GLY A 280 -16.88 25.09 -4.27
N LYS A 281 -17.10 24.08 -3.41
CA LYS A 281 -17.22 24.31 -1.97
C LYS A 281 -15.86 24.21 -1.27
N THR A 282 -15.78 24.86 -0.12
CA THR A 282 -14.62 24.75 0.75
C THR A 282 -14.59 23.39 1.43
N ALA A 283 -13.52 22.64 1.22
CA ALA A 283 -13.19 21.42 1.94
C ALA A 283 -11.97 21.66 2.86
N VAL A 284 -11.66 20.69 3.68
CA VAL A 284 -10.48 20.70 4.56
C VAL A 284 -9.58 19.53 4.18
N SER A 285 -8.28 19.78 4.01
CA SER A 285 -7.33 18.73 3.70
C SER A 285 -6.07 18.85 4.55
N THR A 286 -5.35 17.76 4.74
CA THR A 286 -4.06 17.71 5.43
C THR A 286 -2.92 17.63 4.41
N ALA A 287 -1.68 17.88 4.86
CA ALA A 287 -0.50 17.71 4.00
C ALA A 287 -0.40 16.30 3.42
N VAL A 288 -0.76 15.27 4.20
CA VAL A 288 -0.74 13.86 3.77
C VAL A 288 -1.77 13.60 2.68
N LEU A 289 -3.01 14.05 2.84
CA LEU A 289 -4.07 13.85 1.85
C LEU A 289 -3.77 14.61 0.55
N ARG A 290 -3.23 15.82 0.64
CA ARG A 290 -2.79 16.57 -0.54
C ARG A 290 -1.66 15.87 -1.29
N GLU A 291 -0.74 15.23 -0.56
CA GLU A 291 0.32 14.44 -1.19
C GLU A 291 -0.25 13.21 -1.92
N TYR A 292 -1.26 12.55 -1.36
CA TYR A 292 -1.97 11.47 -2.05
C TYR A 292 -2.68 11.95 -3.32
N SER A 293 -3.34 13.12 -3.27
CA SER A 293 -3.95 13.72 -4.46
C SER A 293 -2.91 14.02 -5.54
N LYS A 294 -1.78 14.63 -5.20
CA LYS A 294 -0.67 14.87 -6.14
C LYS A 294 -0.13 13.58 -6.73
N THR A 295 0.06 12.55 -5.88
CA THR A 295 0.51 11.22 -6.33
C THR A 295 -0.50 10.61 -7.29
N PHE A 296 -1.81 10.73 -7.01
CA PHE A 296 -2.86 10.27 -7.90
C PHE A 296 -2.76 10.94 -9.28
N ILE A 297 -2.68 12.26 -9.31
CA ILE A 297 -2.59 13.03 -10.56
C ILE A 297 -1.33 12.63 -11.35
N ALA A 298 -0.19 12.53 -10.69
CA ALA A 298 1.08 12.19 -11.34
C ALA A 298 1.09 10.76 -11.94
N TYR A 299 0.45 9.80 -11.26
CA TYR A 299 0.46 8.40 -11.69
C TYR A 299 -0.67 8.07 -12.66
N PHE A 300 -1.87 8.65 -12.50
CA PHE A 300 -3.06 8.15 -13.17
C PHE A 300 -3.65 9.14 -14.17
N SER A 301 -3.77 10.42 -13.83
CA SER A 301 -4.63 11.34 -14.57
C SER A 301 -4.22 11.54 -16.03
N ARG A 302 -2.92 11.48 -16.33
CA ARG A 302 -2.40 11.62 -17.69
C ARG A 302 -2.03 10.30 -18.37
N ARG A 303 -2.05 9.19 -17.65
CA ARG A 303 -1.56 7.89 -18.12
C ARG A 303 -2.64 6.84 -18.26
N LEU A 304 -3.69 6.96 -17.46
CA LEU A 304 -4.74 5.96 -17.38
C LEU A 304 -5.90 6.38 -18.30
N LYS A 305 -6.03 5.70 -19.43
CA LYS A 305 -7.15 5.90 -20.35
C LYS A 305 -8.43 5.31 -19.78
N ASN A 306 -9.57 5.88 -20.15
CA ASN A 306 -10.89 5.44 -19.70
C ASN A 306 -11.01 5.30 -18.19
N CYS A 307 -10.47 6.28 -17.46
CA CYS A 307 -10.64 6.42 -16.02
C CYS A 307 -11.46 7.67 -15.72
N PHE A 308 -12.51 7.53 -14.92
CA PHE A 308 -13.52 8.56 -14.69
C PHE A 308 -13.72 8.80 -13.19
N ASP A 309 -13.86 10.06 -12.82
CA ASP A 309 -14.23 10.47 -11.45
C ASP A 309 -15.75 10.65 -11.36
N ILE A 310 -16.40 9.79 -10.59
CA ILE A 310 -17.83 9.92 -10.28
C ILE A 310 -18.09 10.56 -8.91
N GLY A 311 -17.05 10.82 -8.13
CA GLY A 311 -17.14 11.57 -6.87
C GLY A 311 -17.40 13.05 -7.14
N ARG A 312 -18.34 13.65 -6.40
CA ARG A 312 -18.77 15.05 -6.60
C ARG A 312 -18.18 16.02 -5.58
N CYS A 313 -17.49 15.54 -4.57
CA CYS A 313 -16.81 16.37 -3.57
C CYS A 313 -15.32 15.99 -3.46
N GLY A 314 -14.58 16.74 -2.67
CA GLY A 314 -13.17 16.53 -2.45
C GLY A 314 -12.26 17.28 -3.42
N LEU A 315 -10.96 16.96 -3.36
CA LEU A 315 -9.97 17.53 -4.26
C LEU A 315 -10.14 16.99 -5.69
N SER A 316 -9.85 17.80 -6.69
CA SER A 316 -9.83 17.35 -8.09
C SER A 316 -8.80 16.24 -8.28
N LEU A 317 -9.21 15.19 -8.99
CA LEU A 317 -8.34 14.11 -9.43
C LEU A 317 -7.80 14.35 -10.86
N GLU A 318 -8.17 15.45 -11.50
CA GLU A 318 -7.85 15.75 -12.91
C GLU A 318 -8.27 14.61 -13.85
N LEU A 319 -9.36 13.91 -13.53
CA LEU A 319 -10.00 12.90 -14.37
C LEU A 319 -11.26 13.47 -15.01
N PRO A 320 -11.67 12.94 -16.19
CA PRO A 320 -12.99 13.22 -16.74
C PRO A 320 -14.08 12.84 -15.73
N SER A 321 -15.10 13.70 -15.59
CA SER A 321 -16.26 13.40 -14.76
C SER A 321 -17.24 12.51 -15.50
N ALA A 322 -17.86 11.55 -14.80
CA ALA A 322 -18.91 10.70 -15.31
C ALA A 322 -19.98 10.45 -14.25
N ASP A 323 -21.08 9.83 -14.63
CA ASP A 323 -22.10 9.28 -13.73
C ASP A 323 -22.12 7.74 -13.81
N LEU A 324 -22.69 7.09 -12.79
CA LEU A 324 -22.77 5.61 -12.77
C LEU A 324 -23.52 5.06 -14.00
N ILE A 325 -24.56 5.75 -14.46
CA ILE A 325 -25.36 5.36 -15.63
C ILE A 325 -24.53 5.29 -16.93
N ASP A 326 -23.44 6.05 -17.01
CA ASP A 326 -22.57 6.03 -18.19
C ASP A 326 -21.90 4.67 -18.38
N SER A 327 -21.82 3.86 -17.31
CA SER A 327 -21.32 2.47 -17.39
C SER A 327 -22.10 1.62 -18.40
N GLU A 328 -23.40 1.85 -18.56
CA GLU A 328 -24.24 1.10 -19.51
C GLU A 328 -23.79 1.28 -20.95
N LYS A 329 -23.40 2.49 -21.32
CA LYS A 329 -22.87 2.78 -22.66
C LYS A 329 -21.55 2.07 -22.93
N PHE A 330 -20.67 2.05 -21.91
CA PHE A 330 -19.39 1.35 -22.00
C PHE A 330 -19.59 -0.16 -22.02
N TYR A 331 -20.54 -0.68 -21.22
CA TYR A 331 -20.84 -2.11 -21.16
C TYR A 331 -21.38 -2.63 -22.48
N ALA A 332 -22.29 -1.91 -23.12
CA ALA A 332 -22.83 -2.29 -24.43
C ALA A 332 -21.73 -2.40 -25.51
N ASN A 333 -20.77 -1.46 -25.49
CA ASN A 333 -19.65 -1.46 -26.43
C ASN A 333 -18.60 -2.57 -26.17
N LEU A 334 -18.49 -3.04 -24.91
CA LEU A 334 -17.53 -4.06 -24.52
C LEU A 334 -17.95 -5.48 -24.97
N ASN A 335 -19.25 -5.76 -25.01
CA ASN A 335 -19.76 -7.12 -25.26
C ASN A 335 -19.40 -7.69 -26.63
N GLU A 336 -19.14 -6.85 -27.64
CA GLU A 336 -18.79 -7.31 -28.97
C GLU A 336 -17.31 -7.55 -29.24
N LYS A 337 -16.40 -6.83 -28.55
CA LYS A 337 -14.96 -6.82 -28.84
C LYS A 337 -14.10 -7.74 -27.95
N ILE A 338 -14.58 -8.17 -26.80
CA ILE A 338 -13.72 -8.67 -25.71
C ILE A 338 -13.71 -10.20 -25.58
N LEU A 339 -14.41 -10.92 -26.43
CA LEU A 339 -14.66 -12.37 -26.26
C LEU A 339 -13.45 -13.30 -26.52
N TYR A 340 -12.34 -12.84 -27.10
CA TYR A 340 -11.39 -13.73 -27.77
C TYR A 340 -9.90 -13.66 -27.39
N GLU A 341 -9.44 -12.85 -26.42
CA GLU A 341 -8.02 -12.85 -26.04
C GLU A 341 -7.80 -13.32 -24.59
N GLU A 342 -6.98 -14.35 -24.42
CA GLU A 342 -6.47 -14.75 -23.10
C GLU A 342 -5.28 -13.88 -22.70
N LYS A 343 -5.39 -13.21 -21.57
CA LYS A 343 -4.27 -12.49 -20.95
C LYS A 343 -3.51 -13.43 -20.03
N GLU A 344 -2.18 -13.42 -20.13
CA GLU A 344 -1.32 -14.24 -19.26
C GLU A 344 -1.62 -13.96 -17.78
N ARG A 345 -1.90 -15.02 -17.01
CA ARG A 345 -2.20 -14.90 -15.58
C ARG A 345 -0.91 -14.89 -14.78
N LEU A 346 -0.76 -13.95 -13.87
CA LEU A 346 0.32 -13.97 -12.89
C LEU A 346 0.17 -15.21 -12.00
N ARG A 347 1.19 -16.05 -11.95
CA ARG A 347 1.16 -17.32 -11.21
C ARG A 347 1.47 -17.11 -9.72
N SER A 348 0.80 -17.90 -8.88
CA SER A 348 1.19 -18.02 -7.45
C SER A 348 2.54 -18.72 -7.33
N PRO A 349 3.34 -18.41 -6.29
CA PRO A 349 4.60 -19.10 -6.03
C PRO A 349 4.39 -20.59 -5.79
N GLU A 350 5.28 -21.42 -6.31
CA GLU A 350 5.27 -22.87 -6.08
C GLU A 350 5.62 -23.18 -4.62
N LYS A 351 4.85 -24.05 -3.98
CA LYS A 351 4.97 -24.42 -2.57
C LYS A 351 6.37 -24.96 -2.23
N GLU A 352 6.91 -25.85 -3.05
CA GLU A 352 8.21 -26.47 -2.87
C GLU A 352 9.34 -25.42 -2.89
N LYS A 353 9.25 -24.45 -3.77
CA LYS A 353 10.21 -23.35 -3.85
C LYS A 353 10.14 -22.45 -2.61
N LEU A 354 8.93 -22.22 -2.06
CA LEU A 354 8.76 -21.48 -0.81
C LEU A 354 9.35 -22.25 0.39
N ILE A 355 9.16 -23.58 0.47
CA ILE A 355 9.78 -24.43 1.50
C ILE A 355 11.31 -24.33 1.41
N MET A 356 11.87 -24.45 0.21
CA MET A 356 13.32 -24.31 0.00
C MET A 356 13.82 -22.92 0.44
N TYR A 357 13.09 -21.88 0.11
CA TYR A 357 13.42 -20.51 0.50
C TYR A 357 13.45 -20.34 2.02
N PHE A 358 12.36 -20.72 2.72
CA PHE A 358 12.28 -20.56 4.18
C PHE A 358 13.28 -21.47 4.92
N THR A 359 13.56 -22.67 4.41
CA THR A 359 14.61 -23.55 4.95
C THR A 359 15.99 -22.89 4.80
N GLY A 360 16.28 -22.33 3.64
CA GLY A 360 17.54 -21.60 3.42
C GLY A 360 17.70 -20.37 4.30
N GLU A 361 16.61 -19.59 4.50
CA GLU A 361 16.64 -18.44 5.42
C GLU A 361 16.83 -18.88 6.88
N LYS A 362 16.16 -19.96 7.29
CA LYS A 362 16.32 -20.53 8.64
C LYS A 362 17.77 -20.98 8.88
N ASN A 363 18.36 -21.76 7.97
CA ASN A 363 19.73 -22.22 8.08
C ASN A 363 20.74 -21.07 8.17
N ALA A 364 20.54 -20.02 7.39
CA ALA A 364 21.41 -18.85 7.43
C ALA A 364 21.29 -18.04 8.74
N LEU A 365 20.10 -18.01 9.37
CA LEU A 365 19.95 -17.43 10.69
C LEU A 365 20.56 -18.29 11.79
N GLU A 366 20.49 -19.61 11.67
CA GLU A 366 21.16 -20.56 12.58
C GLU A 366 22.68 -20.41 12.47
N GLU A 367 23.24 -20.28 11.25
CA GLU A 367 24.65 -19.99 11.01
C GLU A 367 25.06 -18.66 11.68
N LEU A 368 24.31 -17.57 11.48
CA LEU A 368 24.55 -16.29 12.16
C LEU A 368 24.54 -16.43 13.69
N LYS A 369 23.61 -17.21 14.22
CA LYS A 369 23.50 -17.47 15.65
C LYS A 369 24.73 -18.22 16.16
N SER A 370 25.17 -19.27 15.49
CA SER A 370 26.35 -20.05 15.86
C SER A 370 27.65 -19.25 15.78
N ILE A 371 27.76 -18.31 14.84
CA ILE A 371 28.87 -17.35 14.80
C ILE A 371 28.84 -16.44 16.05
N PHE A 372 27.65 -15.93 16.42
CA PHE A 372 27.49 -15.04 17.57
C PHE A 372 27.70 -15.73 18.93
N THR A 373 27.45 -17.04 19.03
CA THR A 373 27.69 -17.84 20.24
C THR A 373 29.15 -18.36 20.33
N GLY A 374 29.92 -18.21 19.24
CA GLY A 374 31.30 -18.70 19.18
C GLY A 374 31.43 -20.21 18.96
N GLU A 375 30.33 -20.90 18.58
CA GLU A 375 30.33 -22.31 18.21
C GLU A 375 31.12 -22.54 16.93
N ILE A 376 31.05 -21.61 15.99
CA ILE A 376 31.84 -21.58 14.76
C ILE A 376 32.96 -20.55 14.94
N LYS A 377 34.20 -20.99 14.85
CA LYS A 377 35.37 -20.10 15.03
C LYS A 377 36.03 -19.84 13.67
N PHE A 378 36.11 -18.57 13.34
CA PHE A 378 36.86 -18.00 12.21
C PHE A 378 37.90 -17.01 12.74
N SER A 379 38.84 -16.60 11.91
CA SER A 379 39.64 -15.40 12.20
C SER A 379 38.70 -14.18 12.31
N LYS A 380 39.13 -13.14 13.03
CA LYS A 380 38.30 -11.93 13.22
C LYS A 380 37.85 -11.32 11.89
N LYS A 381 38.74 -11.24 10.92
CA LYS A 381 38.45 -10.67 9.60
C LYS A 381 37.41 -11.53 8.84
N GLU A 382 37.58 -12.83 8.81
CA GLU A 382 36.63 -13.75 8.16
C GLU A 382 35.26 -13.71 8.86
N THR A 383 35.24 -13.62 10.20
CA THR A 383 34.00 -13.46 10.98
C THR A 383 33.24 -12.20 10.56
N ASP A 384 33.92 -11.05 10.50
CA ASP A 384 33.32 -9.77 10.15
C ASP A 384 32.81 -9.78 8.69
N GLU A 385 33.57 -10.33 7.75
CA GLU A 385 33.17 -10.48 6.34
C GLU A 385 31.95 -11.40 6.20
N LYS A 386 31.93 -12.53 6.90
CA LYS A 386 30.83 -13.49 6.88
C LYS A 386 29.55 -12.91 7.47
N ILE A 387 29.64 -12.27 8.64
CA ILE A 387 28.50 -11.58 9.27
C ILE A 387 27.96 -10.51 8.33
N LYS A 388 28.82 -9.69 7.75
CA LYS A 388 28.41 -8.60 6.84
C LYS A 388 27.71 -9.15 5.61
N SER A 389 28.23 -10.25 5.03
CA SER A 389 27.61 -10.92 3.88
C SER A 389 26.21 -11.43 4.23
N LEU A 390 26.07 -12.17 5.34
CA LEU A 390 24.80 -12.73 5.78
C LEU A 390 23.75 -11.64 6.10
N LEU A 391 24.18 -10.57 6.76
CA LEU A 391 23.31 -9.43 7.10
C LEU A 391 22.90 -8.62 5.87
N THR A 392 23.81 -8.45 4.91
CA THR A 392 23.54 -7.71 3.68
C THR A 392 22.32 -8.24 2.94
N GLU A 393 22.16 -9.57 2.94
CA GLU A 393 21.04 -10.24 2.27
C GLU A 393 19.77 -10.29 3.13
N ARG A 394 19.85 -9.92 4.41
CA ARG A 394 18.78 -10.05 5.42
C ARG A 394 18.44 -8.73 6.09
N GLU A 395 18.22 -7.69 5.29
CA GLU A 395 17.87 -6.35 5.76
C GLU A 395 16.68 -6.35 6.72
N TYR A 396 15.76 -7.31 6.64
CA TYR A 396 14.61 -7.43 7.51
C TYR A 396 14.97 -7.57 9.01
N LEU A 397 16.19 -8.02 9.32
CA LEU A 397 16.68 -8.11 10.70
C LEU A 397 16.87 -6.72 11.34
N PHE A 398 17.24 -5.73 10.55
CA PHE A 398 17.58 -4.39 11.04
C PHE A 398 16.83 -3.25 10.35
N LEU A 399 15.85 -3.55 9.53
CA LEU A 399 15.05 -2.55 8.80
C LEU A 399 14.43 -1.48 9.71
N HIS A 400 14.11 -1.83 10.95
CA HIS A 400 13.52 -0.96 11.95
C HIS A 400 14.55 -0.27 12.88
N PHE A 401 15.85 -0.43 12.65
CA PHE A 401 16.86 0.29 13.45
C PHE A 401 17.02 1.72 12.92
N PRO A 402 17.26 2.72 13.77
CA PRO A 402 17.51 4.09 13.32
C PRO A 402 18.66 4.22 12.30
N ASP A 403 19.70 3.43 12.49
CA ASP A 403 20.90 3.31 11.65
C ASP A 403 20.86 2.13 10.65
N GLY A 404 19.72 1.44 10.56
CA GLY A 404 19.53 0.22 9.73
C GLY A 404 19.41 0.50 8.23
N ILE A 405 20.25 1.38 7.67
CA ILE A 405 20.35 1.61 6.22
C ILE A 405 21.31 0.59 5.60
N ASN A 406 22.44 0.35 6.26
CA ASN A 406 23.43 -0.63 5.87
C ASN A 406 23.79 -1.51 7.06
N PRO A 407 24.18 -2.78 6.85
CA PRO A 407 24.65 -3.63 7.94
C PRO A 407 25.98 -3.10 8.48
N SER A 408 26.14 -3.17 9.81
CA SER A 408 27.38 -2.89 10.51
C SER A 408 27.81 -4.09 11.32
N VAL A 409 29.12 -4.23 11.53
CA VAL A 409 29.72 -5.27 12.38
C VAL A 409 30.15 -4.72 13.76
N ASP A 410 29.77 -3.47 14.07
CA ASP A 410 30.03 -2.92 15.42
C ASP A 410 29.20 -3.67 16.49
N VAL A 411 29.75 -3.74 17.69
CA VAL A 411 29.17 -4.49 18.81
C VAL A 411 27.76 -4.01 19.16
N GLY A 412 27.52 -2.72 19.10
CA GLY A 412 26.22 -2.14 19.43
C GLY A 412 25.15 -2.53 18.42
N PHE A 413 25.49 -2.54 17.11
CA PHE A 413 24.61 -2.99 16.06
C PHE A 413 24.32 -4.50 16.18
N LEU A 414 25.35 -5.32 16.35
CA LEU A 414 25.22 -6.76 16.46
C LEU A 414 24.41 -7.20 17.70
N ASN A 415 24.57 -6.53 18.83
CA ASN A 415 23.76 -6.78 20.02
C ASN A 415 22.27 -6.51 19.81
N ARG A 416 21.90 -5.58 18.92
CA ARG A 416 20.51 -5.34 18.52
C ARG A 416 20.00 -6.37 17.49
N VAL A 417 20.89 -6.91 16.68
CA VAL A 417 20.54 -7.95 15.68
C VAL A 417 20.25 -9.29 16.35
N ARG A 418 21.02 -9.69 17.37
CA ARG A 418 20.85 -10.98 18.06
C ARG A 418 19.41 -11.35 18.42
N PRO A 419 18.63 -10.52 19.13
CA PRO A 419 17.24 -10.84 19.43
C PRO A 419 16.33 -10.89 18.20
N GLN A 420 16.73 -10.27 17.09
CA GLN A 420 15.96 -10.35 15.85
C GLN A 420 16.16 -11.70 15.17
N ILE A 421 17.35 -12.30 15.26
CA ILE A 421 17.60 -13.65 14.75
C ILE A 421 16.64 -14.64 15.40
N ASP A 422 16.59 -14.68 16.74
CA ASP A 422 15.69 -15.57 17.48
C ASP A 422 14.21 -15.33 17.15
N TYR A 423 13.85 -14.05 16.95
CA TYR A 423 12.51 -13.69 16.56
C TYR A 423 12.14 -14.23 15.16
N PHE A 424 12.99 -14.04 14.16
CA PHE A 424 12.71 -14.49 12.80
C PHE A 424 12.87 -15.99 12.61
N LEU A 425 13.71 -16.66 13.39
CA LEU A 425 13.75 -18.15 13.44
C LEU A 425 12.38 -18.72 13.83
N LYS A 426 11.71 -18.11 14.84
CA LYS A 426 10.32 -18.50 15.21
C LYS A 426 9.34 -18.24 14.08
N ILE A 427 9.45 -17.10 13.40
CA ILE A 427 8.58 -16.77 12.26
C ILE A 427 8.77 -17.76 11.13
N PHE A 428 10.01 -18.10 10.75
CA PHE A 428 10.26 -19.08 9.68
C PHE A 428 9.82 -20.50 10.05
N ALA A 429 9.92 -20.89 11.33
CA ALA A 429 9.34 -22.14 11.79
C ALA A 429 7.80 -22.15 11.60
N ILE A 430 7.12 -21.04 11.90
CA ILE A 430 5.68 -20.91 11.65
C ILE A 430 5.38 -20.97 10.13
N CYS A 431 6.15 -20.28 9.30
CA CYS A 431 6.01 -20.30 7.84
C CYS A 431 6.13 -21.73 7.28
N LEU A 432 7.15 -22.48 7.70
CA LEU A 432 7.33 -23.88 7.31
C LEU A 432 6.19 -24.77 7.79
N ASN A 433 5.69 -24.57 9.02
CA ASN A 433 4.53 -25.30 9.52
C ASN A 433 3.24 -24.99 8.71
N ILE A 434 3.03 -23.73 8.30
CA ILE A 434 1.90 -23.38 7.43
C ILE A 434 1.99 -24.12 6.10
N LEU A 435 3.16 -24.12 5.48
CA LEU A 435 3.40 -24.81 4.21
C LEU A 435 3.26 -26.34 4.33
N ASN A 436 3.71 -26.95 5.43
CA ASN A 436 3.65 -28.40 5.63
C ASN A 436 2.28 -28.92 6.04
N LYS A 437 1.44 -28.13 6.76
CA LYS A 437 0.11 -28.55 7.21
C LYS A 437 -0.94 -28.57 6.09
N ARG A 438 -0.64 -28.02 4.94
CA ARG A 438 -1.55 -27.88 3.79
C ARG A 438 -1.29 -28.98 2.72
N THR A 439 -0.94 -30.15 3.19
CA THR A 439 -0.92 -31.42 2.40
C THR A 439 -2.30 -32.11 2.56
#